data_85334aadd835169acad57ee555f3ab1e
#
_entry.id   85334aadd835169acad57ee555f3ab1e
#
_cell.length_a   1.000
_cell.length_b   1.000
_cell.length_c   1.000
_cell.angle_alpha   90.00
_cell.angle_beta   90.00
_cell.angle_gamma   90.00
#
_symmetry.space_group_name_H-M   'P 1'
#
loop_
_entity.id
_entity.type
_entity.pdbx_description
1 polymer ?
#
loop_
_entity_poly.entity_id
_entity_poly.type
_entity_poly.pdbx_seq_one_letter_code
_entity_poly.pdbx_strand_id
1 'polypeptide(L)'
;MQQYVFIVIIAIVFLAMIIFAVIGKNYSLDKIKARKGGNGQHGTAHWAEHKEISQNFSILKYEPQLWRMGACRPTIDGTIVGFEKKGKDTYALIDTSDVHTLMIAAAGTGKTTFFLEPNIEYCCAAGMRFISTDTKGDIYRNCGYVAAKRYGYKISVIDLRNPLKSDGFNLLHLVKKYMDEHKNNPLNISAKAKSERYAKIVADSIIAADGDKYGANTYFYDAAKGLIAALILIIAEYGNDKECHIVSVLKLMIELLEAKPQKKSQLKSETYFADLIKLLPPEHKARWLSGAAINNADQAALSVISTALSRLNSLIDTETEQILCFNTAIDTETLCKEKCAVFIVLPEEDRTKYVIANLIIEQISREMRRRVRA
;
A
#
# COMPACT_ATOMS: atom_id res chain seq x y z
N MET A 1 7.98 75.54 -30.31
CA MET A 1 6.90 74.54 -30.35
C MET A 1 7.31 73.13 -30.01
N GLN A 2 8.38 72.59 -30.54
CA GLN A 2 8.86 71.18 -30.24
C GLN A 2 9.18 70.94 -28.77
N GLN A 3 9.78 71.84 -28.04
CA GLN A 3 10.07 71.71 -26.63
C GLN A 3 8.83 71.50 -25.71
N TYR A 4 7.76 72.27 -26.03
CA TYR A 4 6.50 72.13 -25.26
C TYR A 4 5.79 70.81 -25.52
N VAL A 5 5.87 70.30 -26.75
CA VAL A 5 5.30 69.00 -27.11
C VAL A 5 6.04 67.89 -26.34
N PHE A 6 7.34 67.97 -26.22
CA PHE A 6 8.14 66.99 -25.49
C PHE A 6 7.83 66.95 -23.96
N ILE A 7 7.66 68.16 -23.37
CA ILE A 7 7.29 68.29 -21.94
C ILE A 7 5.90 67.71 -21.68
N VAL A 8 4.92 67.94 -22.59
CA VAL A 8 3.59 67.42 -22.48
C VAL A 8 3.56 65.91 -22.60
N ILE A 9 4.36 65.30 -23.47
CA ILE A 9 4.49 63.82 -23.59
C ILE A 9 5.07 63.22 -22.30
N ILE A 10 6.11 63.81 -21.73
CA ILE A 10 6.73 63.36 -20.49
C ILE A 10 5.68 63.43 -19.34
N ALA A 11 4.92 64.52 -19.25
CA ALA A 11 3.89 64.68 -18.23
C ALA A 11 2.76 63.62 -18.36
N ILE A 12 2.35 63.29 -19.59
CA ILE A 12 1.33 62.25 -19.85
C ILE A 12 1.87 60.86 -19.45
N VAL A 13 3.12 60.55 -19.80
CA VAL A 13 3.75 59.25 -19.41
C VAL A 13 3.90 59.13 -17.89
N PHE A 14 4.27 60.23 -17.24
CA PHE A 14 4.40 60.24 -15.76
C PHE A 14 3.03 60.07 -15.08
N LEU A 15 1.98 60.72 -15.61
CA LEU A 15 0.60 60.58 -15.15
C LEU A 15 0.10 59.14 -15.35
N ALA A 16 0.39 58.54 -16.50
CA ALA A 16 0.04 57.14 -16.80
C ALA A 16 0.74 56.16 -15.85
N MET A 17 2.02 56.39 -15.52
CA MET A 17 2.75 55.57 -14.53
C MET A 17 2.15 55.67 -13.12
N ILE A 18 1.75 56.90 -12.69
CA ILE A 18 1.07 57.09 -11.40
C ILE A 18 -0.28 56.36 -11.37
N ILE A 19 -1.08 56.48 -12.44
CA ILE A 19 -2.36 55.77 -12.56
C ILE A 19 -2.16 54.27 -12.51
N PHE A 20 -1.14 53.73 -13.22
CA PHE A 20 -0.83 52.30 -13.22
C PHE A 20 -0.34 51.82 -11.84
N ALA A 21 0.46 52.61 -11.12
CA ALA A 21 0.90 52.31 -9.78
C ALA A 21 -0.26 52.31 -8.75
N VAL A 22 -1.24 53.22 -8.90
CA VAL A 22 -2.41 53.29 -8.03
C VAL A 22 -3.38 52.14 -8.33
N ILE A 23 -3.61 51.80 -9.58
CA ILE A 23 -4.45 50.68 -10.01
C ILE A 23 -3.77 49.36 -9.62
N GLY A 24 -2.46 49.19 -9.86
CA GLY A 24 -1.71 48.03 -9.47
C GLY A 24 -1.75 47.73 -7.96
N LYS A 25 -1.70 48.79 -7.14
CA LYS A 25 -1.86 48.64 -5.67
C LYS A 25 -3.27 48.17 -5.28
N ASN A 26 -4.28 48.44 -6.08
CA ASN A 26 -5.65 47.98 -5.78
C ASN A 26 -5.92 46.53 -6.25
N TYR A 27 -5.11 46.02 -7.17
CA TYR A 27 -5.17 44.63 -7.67
C TYR A 27 -4.09 43.71 -7.10
N SER A 28 -3.33 44.17 -6.10
CA SER A 28 -2.37 43.34 -5.40
C SER A 28 -3.09 42.19 -4.66
N LEU A 29 -2.65 40.95 -4.88
CA LEU A 29 -3.15 39.75 -4.18
C LEU A 29 -3.03 39.86 -2.66
N ASP A 30 -2.12 40.71 -2.14
CA ASP A 30 -1.94 41.00 -0.72
C ASP A 30 -3.15 41.70 -0.07
N LYS A 31 -4.10 42.21 -0.86
CA LYS A 31 -5.35 42.78 -0.39
C LYS A 31 -6.54 41.83 -0.39
N ILE A 32 -6.36 40.59 -0.71
CA ILE A 32 -7.37 39.55 -0.44
C ILE A 32 -7.44 39.40 1.07
N LYS A 33 -8.10 40.31 1.73
CA LYS A 33 -8.47 40.13 3.14
C LYS A 33 -9.38 38.93 3.19
N ALA A 34 -8.96 37.90 3.97
CA ALA A 34 -9.85 36.82 4.32
C ALA A 34 -11.16 37.44 4.82
N ARG A 35 -12.22 37.34 4.04
CA ARG A 35 -13.56 37.74 4.50
C ARG A 35 -13.88 36.78 5.66
N LYS A 36 -14.18 37.34 6.84
CA LYS A 36 -14.79 36.54 7.89
C LYS A 36 -16.02 35.90 7.29
N GLY A 37 -15.99 34.56 7.14
CA GLY A 37 -17.17 33.81 6.74
C GLY A 37 -18.32 34.14 7.69
N GLY A 38 -19.53 34.32 7.15
CA GLY A 38 -20.72 34.43 8.00
C GLY A 38 -20.89 33.15 8.84
N ASN A 39 -21.55 33.25 9.97
CA ASN A 39 -21.89 32.09 10.78
C ASN A 39 -22.62 31.05 9.91
N GLY A 40 -22.03 29.87 9.77
CA GLY A 40 -22.61 28.79 8.99
C GLY A 40 -22.24 28.76 7.49
N GLN A 41 -21.43 29.71 6.98
CA GLN A 41 -21.03 29.75 5.56
C GLN A 41 -20.21 28.50 5.13
N HIS A 42 -19.46 27.90 6.05
CA HIS A 42 -18.65 26.69 5.84
C HIS A 42 -19.14 25.51 6.70
N GLY A 43 -20.39 25.57 7.15
CA GLY A 43 -20.95 24.64 8.11
C GLY A 43 -20.85 25.19 9.56
N THR A 44 -21.60 24.56 10.43
CA THR A 44 -21.55 24.83 11.89
C THR A 44 -21.06 23.58 12.58
N ALA A 45 -20.21 23.73 13.59
CA ALA A 45 -19.78 22.65 14.48
C ALA A 45 -20.19 22.99 15.92
N HIS A 46 -20.73 22.01 16.61
CA HIS A 46 -21.04 22.07 18.03
C HIS A 46 -20.66 20.75 18.70
N TRP A 47 -20.60 20.73 20.01
CA TRP A 47 -20.44 19.50 20.75
C TRP A 47 -21.70 18.67 20.64
N ALA A 48 -21.55 17.38 20.31
CA ALA A 48 -22.70 16.50 20.14
C ALA A 48 -23.48 16.35 21.45
N GLU A 49 -24.80 16.52 21.38
CA GLU A 49 -25.71 16.25 22.50
C GLU A 49 -25.90 14.74 22.69
N HIS A 50 -26.32 14.34 23.90
CA HIS A 50 -26.54 12.92 24.22
C HIS A 50 -27.52 12.24 23.26
N LYS A 51 -28.51 12.97 22.74
CA LYS A 51 -29.49 12.50 21.75
C LYS A 51 -28.80 12.20 20.41
N GLU A 52 -27.93 13.06 19.96
CA GLU A 52 -27.17 12.88 18.72
C GLU A 52 -26.18 11.71 18.83
N ILE A 53 -25.49 11.58 19.98
CA ILE A 53 -24.61 10.45 20.27
C ILE A 53 -25.39 9.14 20.18
N SER A 54 -26.56 9.06 20.81
CA SER A 54 -27.37 7.83 20.82
C SER A 54 -28.02 7.51 19.47
N GLN A 55 -28.17 8.50 18.58
CA GLN A 55 -28.65 8.29 17.20
C GLN A 55 -27.58 7.81 16.25
N ASN A 56 -26.34 8.26 16.44
CA ASN A 56 -25.24 7.99 15.52
C ASN A 56 -24.37 6.80 15.92
N PHE A 57 -24.35 6.42 17.20
CA PHE A 57 -23.52 5.33 17.72
C PHE A 57 -24.36 4.27 18.40
N SER A 58 -23.99 3.01 18.18
CA SER A 58 -24.55 1.91 18.96
C SER A 58 -23.91 1.88 20.35
N ILE A 59 -24.74 1.73 21.39
CA ILE A 59 -24.25 1.72 22.79
C ILE A 59 -24.29 0.29 23.29
N LEU A 60 -23.14 -0.25 23.69
CA LEU A 60 -22.99 -1.61 24.18
C LEU A 60 -22.26 -1.63 25.52
N LYS A 61 -22.71 -2.46 26.47
CA LYS A 61 -21.97 -2.69 27.71
C LYS A 61 -20.62 -3.32 27.44
N TYR A 62 -19.53 -2.73 27.92
CA TYR A 62 -18.18 -3.20 27.69
C TYR A 62 -17.77 -4.19 28.77
N GLU A 63 -17.83 -5.50 28.47
CA GLU A 63 -17.60 -6.59 29.42
C GLU A 63 -16.58 -7.61 28.89
N PRO A 64 -15.30 -7.24 28.66
CA PRO A 64 -14.32 -8.12 28.03
C PRO A 64 -14.08 -9.44 28.78
N GLN A 65 -14.26 -9.43 30.11
CA GLN A 65 -14.15 -10.63 30.94
C GLN A 65 -15.20 -11.71 30.52
N LEU A 66 -16.47 -11.29 30.35
CA LEU A 66 -17.54 -12.17 29.92
C LEU A 66 -17.35 -12.62 28.46
N TRP A 67 -16.91 -11.72 27.60
CA TRP A 67 -16.63 -12.05 26.20
C TRP A 67 -15.55 -13.11 26.06
N ARG A 68 -14.46 -13.03 26.85
CA ARG A 68 -13.39 -14.05 26.91
C ARG A 68 -13.85 -15.42 27.40
N MET A 69 -14.90 -15.45 28.22
CA MET A 69 -15.56 -16.67 28.66
C MET A 69 -16.60 -17.21 27.68
N GLY A 70 -16.85 -16.49 26.58
CA GLY A 70 -17.83 -16.88 25.57
C GLY A 70 -19.24 -16.40 25.84
N ALA A 71 -19.46 -15.59 26.90
CA ALA A 71 -20.76 -15.06 27.26
C ALA A 71 -20.94 -13.63 26.74
N CYS A 72 -22.18 -13.29 26.35
CA CYS A 72 -22.59 -11.93 25.98
C CYS A 72 -21.72 -11.27 24.87
N ARG A 73 -21.19 -12.05 23.95
CA ARG A 73 -20.36 -11.51 22.84
C ARG A 73 -21.18 -10.59 21.95
N PRO A 74 -20.60 -9.44 21.55
CA PRO A 74 -21.27 -8.53 20.62
C PRO A 74 -21.45 -9.19 19.25
N THR A 75 -22.54 -8.80 18.58
CA THR A 75 -22.88 -9.26 17.21
C THR A 75 -22.85 -8.12 16.20
N ILE A 76 -22.54 -6.91 16.64
CA ILE A 76 -22.51 -5.70 15.83
C ILE A 76 -21.07 -5.45 15.42
N ASP A 77 -20.80 -5.31 14.13
CA ASP A 77 -19.50 -4.91 13.61
C ASP A 77 -19.33 -3.40 13.74
N GLY A 78 -18.13 -2.94 14.05
CA GLY A 78 -17.86 -1.51 14.16
C GLY A 78 -16.59 -1.18 14.94
N THR A 79 -16.37 0.10 15.18
CA THR A 79 -15.19 0.63 15.89
C THR A 79 -15.65 1.35 17.15
N ILE A 80 -15.01 1.07 18.29
CA ILE A 80 -15.24 1.83 19.52
C ILE A 80 -14.62 3.22 19.34
N VAL A 81 -15.47 4.25 19.43
CA VAL A 81 -15.05 5.66 19.32
C VAL A 81 -15.01 6.37 20.67
N GLY A 82 -15.60 5.79 21.70
CA GLY A 82 -15.62 6.37 23.04
C GLY A 82 -16.23 5.45 24.08
N PHE A 83 -16.20 5.88 25.33
CA PHE A 83 -16.79 5.16 26.45
C PHE A 83 -17.61 6.11 27.33
N GLU A 84 -18.75 5.61 27.83
CA GLU A 84 -19.57 6.27 28.84
C GLU A 84 -19.61 5.44 30.11
N LYS A 85 -19.50 6.10 31.28
CA LYS A 85 -19.73 5.47 32.56
C LYS A 85 -21.17 5.72 33.02
N LYS A 86 -21.92 4.63 33.34
CA LYS A 86 -23.25 4.71 33.97
C LYS A 86 -23.22 3.91 35.26
N GLY A 87 -23.05 4.61 36.39
CA GLY A 87 -22.87 3.96 37.68
C GLY A 87 -21.54 3.16 37.75
N LYS A 88 -21.65 1.85 37.95
CA LYS A 88 -20.49 0.92 37.97
C LYS A 88 -20.14 0.35 36.59
N ASP A 89 -21.02 0.50 35.63
CA ASP A 89 -20.87 -0.10 34.31
C ASP A 89 -20.23 0.86 33.30
N THR A 90 -19.44 0.31 32.41
CA THR A 90 -18.83 1.04 31.29
C THR A 90 -19.54 0.62 30.01
N TYR A 91 -19.91 1.57 29.19
CA TYR A 91 -20.55 1.36 27.89
C TYR A 91 -19.63 1.88 26.80
N ALA A 92 -19.45 1.08 25.75
CA ALA A 92 -18.72 1.48 24.54
C ALA A 92 -19.68 2.13 23.55
N LEU A 93 -19.25 3.22 22.95
CA LEU A 93 -19.89 3.88 21.82
C LEU A 93 -19.26 3.32 20.54
N ILE A 94 -20.08 2.68 19.71
CA ILE A 94 -19.61 1.94 18.54
C ILE A 94 -20.10 2.63 17.28
N ASP A 95 -19.18 3.04 16.45
CA ASP A 95 -19.44 3.49 15.08
C ASP A 95 -19.55 2.27 14.18
N THR A 96 -20.72 2.07 13.58
CA THR A 96 -21.02 0.97 12.66
C THR A 96 -20.93 1.37 11.20
N SER A 97 -20.54 2.61 10.92
CA SER A 97 -20.38 3.12 9.55
C SER A 97 -19.05 2.67 8.93
N ASP A 98 -19.03 2.58 7.59
CA ASP A 98 -17.82 2.25 6.83
C ASP A 98 -16.99 3.53 6.61
N VAL A 99 -16.32 3.99 7.66
CA VAL A 99 -15.53 5.22 7.66
C VAL A 99 -14.12 5.00 8.18
N HIS A 100 -13.20 5.86 7.76
CA HIS A 100 -11.85 5.90 8.32
C HIS A 100 -11.84 6.72 9.62
N THR A 101 -11.17 6.20 10.64
CA THR A 101 -11.00 6.88 11.93
C THR A 101 -9.57 7.38 12.08
N LEU A 102 -9.42 8.66 12.42
CA LEU A 102 -8.12 9.28 12.75
C LEU A 102 -8.08 9.68 14.22
N MET A 103 -7.17 9.06 15.00
CA MET A 103 -6.95 9.41 16.39
C MET A 103 -5.69 10.26 16.54
N ILE A 104 -5.85 11.47 17.07
CA ILE A 104 -4.74 12.40 17.33
C ILE A 104 -4.60 12.58 18.84
N ALA A 105 -3.42 12.29 19.38
CA ALA A 105 -3.13 12.46 20.79
C ALA A 105 -1.61 12.54 21.02
N ALA A 106 -1.19 13.24 22.08
CA ALA A 106 0.22 13.35 22.46
C ALA A 106 0.83 11.99 22.85
N ALA A 107 2.14 11.90 22.88
CA ALA A 107 2.83 10.71 23.39
C ALA A 107 2.50 10.48 24.87
N GLY A 108 2.36 9.22 25.28
CA GLY A 108 2.07 8.84 26.68
C GLY A 108 0.62 9.04 27.14
N THR A 109 -0.29 9.54 26.29
CA THR A 109 -1.70 9.76 26.66
C THR A 109 -2.56 8.50 26.65
N GLY A 110 -1.97 7.33 26.41
CA GLY A 110 -2.67 6.05 26.43
C GLY A 110 -3.44 5.68 25.17
N LYS A 111 -3.05 6.20 23.98
CA LYS A 111 -3.67 5.83 22.70
C LYS A 111 -3.80 4.32 22.50
N THR A 112 -2.75 3.59 22.79
CA THR A 112 -2.74 2.13 22.66
C THR A 112 -3.70 1.49 23.66
N THR A 113 -3.58 1.84 24.95
CA THR A 113 -4.32 1.20 26.05
C THR A 113 -5.81 1.57 26.09
N PHE A 114 -6.16 2.83 25.77
CA PHE A 114 -7.55 3.29 25.87
C PHE A 114 -8.33 3.24 24.56
N PHE A 115 -7.65 3.13 23.44
CA PHE A 115 -8.34 3.06 22.14
C PHE A 115 -8.02 1.79 21.38
N LEU A 116 -6.76 1.47 21.11
CA LEU A 116 -6.39 0.40 20.21
C LEU A 116 -6.63 -0.99 20.81
N GLU A 117 -6.15 -1.25 22.03
CA GLU A 117 -6.39 -2.56 22.70
C GLU A 117 -7.87 -2.86 22.93
N PRO A 118 -8.71 -1.91 23.42
CA PRO A 118 -10.15 -2.14 23.50
C PRO A 118 -10.82 -2.40 22.16
N ASN A 119 -10.38 -1.76 21.08
CA ASN A 119 -10.89 -2.03 19.74
C ASN A 119 -10.49 -3.42 19.24
N ILE A 120 -9.25 -3.87 19.46
CA ILE A 120 -8.81 -5.22 19.12
C ILE A 120 -9.61 -6.26 19.92
N GLU A 121 -9.81 -6.03 21.23
CA GLU A 121 -10.66 -6.89 22.07
C GLU A 121 -12.09 -6.97 21.53
N TYR A 122 -12.66 -5.81 21.14
CA TYR A 122 -13.99 -5.75 20.55
C TYR A 122 -14.06 -6.49 19.20
N CYS A 123 -13.10 -6.25 18.30
CA CYS A 123 -13.01 -6.96 17.03
C CYS A 123 -12.98 -8.49 17.25
N CYS A 124 -12.19 -8.96 18.22
CA CYS A 124 -12.12 -10.38 18.56
C CYS A 124 -13.46 -10.89 19.11
N ALA A 125 -14.12 -10.13 19.97
CA ALA A 125 -15.41 -10.52 20.57
C ALA A 125 -16.52 -10.57 19.53
N ALA A 126 -16.59 -9.59 18.63
CA ALA A 126 -17.56 -9.52 17.53
C ALA A 126 -17.26 -10.50 16.39
N GLY A 127 -16.05 -11.12 16.36
CA GLY A 127 -15.65 -12.04 15.30
C GLY A 127 -15.17 -11.36 14.03
N MET A 128 -14.83 -10.08 14.10
CA MET A 128 -14.31 -9.29 12.99
C MET A 128 -12.87 -9.69 12.65
N ARG A 129 -12.51 -9.69 11.40
CA ARG A 129 -11.15 -9.94 10.93
C ARG A 129 -10.41 -8.63 10.83
N PHE A 130 -9.13 -8.64 11.18
CA PHE A 130 -8.37 -7.40 11.16
C PHE A 130 -6.89 -7.61 10.83
N ILE A 131 -6.29 -6.53 10.38
CA ILE A 131 -4.83 -6.40 10.21
C ILE A 131 -4.40 -5.24 11.11
N SER A 132 -3.39 -5.46 11.93
CA SER A 132 -2.82 -4.44 12.80
C SER A 132 -1.35 -4.24 12.48
N THR A 133 -0.93 -2.99 12.30
CA THR A 133 0.48 -2.62 12.22
C THR A 133 0.95 -2.09 13.57
N ASP A 134 2.14 -2.50 13.99
CA ASP A 134 2.67 -2.18 15.30
C ASP A 134 4.18 -1.93 15.23
N THR A 135 4.62 -0.72 15.55
CA THR A 135 6.04 -0.37 15.54
C THR A 135 6.79 -0.83 16.79
N LYS A 136 6.07 -1.16 17.88
CA LYS A 136 6.67 -1.60 19.15
C LYS A 136 6.56 -3.09 19.42
N GLY A 137 5.66 -3.78 18.72
CA GLY A 137 5.34 -5.18 18.98
C GLY A 137 4.49 -5.42 20.24
N ASP A 138 4.03 -4.34 20.89
CA ASP A 138 3.26 -4.42 22.13
C ASP A 138 1.85 -4.94 21.89
N ILE A 139 1.24 -4.57 20.76
CA ILE A 139 -0.13 -4.96 20.40
C ILE A 139 -0.22 -6.48 20.24
N TYR A 140 0.68 -7.06 19.46
CA TYR A 140 0.70 -8.52 19.31
C TYR A 140 0.97 -9.21 20.64
N ARG A 141 1.94 -8.73 21.42
CA ARG A 141 2.31 -9.31 22.72
C ARG A 141 1.14 -9.29 23.71
N ASN A 142 0.38 -8.18 23.75
CA ASN A 142 -0.72 -8.00 24.68
C ASN A 142 -2.02 -8.68 24.19
N CYS A 143 -2.31 -8.64 22.91
CA CYS A 143 -3.61 -9.07 22.37
C CYS A 143 -3.56 -10.45 21.67
N GLY A 144 -2.42 -10.84 21.09
CA GLY A 144 -2.33 -12.05 20.25
C GLY A 144 -2.70 -13.35 20.98
N TYR A 145 -2.18 -13.56 22.19
CA TYR A 145 -2.54 -14.74 22.98
C TYR A 145 -4.03 -14.79 23.32
N VAL A 146 -4.62 -13.66 23.69
CA VAL A 146 -6.05 -13.56 24.02
C VAL A 146 -6.90 -13.83 22.79
N ALA A 147 -6.56 -13.24 21.65
CA ALA A 147 -7.23 -13.45 20.38
C ALA A 147 -7.22 -14.95 19.99
N ALA A 148 -6.06 -15.62 20.08
CA ALA A 148 -5.93 -17.02 19.73
C ALA A 148 -6.67 -17.93 20.74
N LYS A 149 -6.40 -17.80 22.03
CA LYS A 149 -6.86 -18.77 23.06
C LYS A 149 -8.27 -18.50 23.56
N ARG A 150 -8.72 -17.26 23.63
CA ARG A 150 -10.04 -16.90 24.16
C ARG A 150 -11.11 -16.71 23.09
N TYR A 151 -10.70 -16.29 21.91
CA TYR A 151 -11.63 -16.04 20.81
C TYR A 151 -11.49 -17.01 19.63
N GLY A 152 -10.45 -17.87 19.63
CA GLY A 152 -10.24 -18.89 18.61
C GLY A 152 -9.75 -18.34 17.27
N TYR A 153 -9.01 -17.22 17.28
CA TYR A 153 -8.45 -16.63 16.08
C TYR A 153 -7.24 -17.41 15.59
N LYS A 154 -7.15 -17.58 14.30
CA LYS A 154 -5.91 -17.95 13.62
C LYS A 154 -5.07 -16.68 13.50
N ILE A 155 -3.87 -16.70 14.06
CA ILE A 155 -2.98 -15.55 14.09
C ILE A 155 -1.85 -15.73 13.08
N SER A 156 -1.54 -14.69 12.34
CA SER A 156 -0.28 -14.57 11.61
C SER A 156 0.48 -13.35 12.08
N VAL A 157 1.78 -13.52 12.27
CA VAL A 157 2.68 -12.46 12.73
C VAL A 157 3.79 -12.28 11.71
N ILE A 158 3.72 -11.17 10.98
CA ILE A 158 4.78 -10.75 10.06
C ILE A 158 5.68 -9.81 10.82
N ASP A 159 6.77 -10.34 11.35
CA ASP A 159 7.69 -9.58 12.20
C ASP A 159 8.91 -9.11 11.40
N LEU A 160 8.86 -7.86 10.91
CA LEU A 160 9.95 -7.22 10.18
C LEU A 160 11.11 -6.75 11.09
N ARG A 161 10.94 -6.83 12.42
CA ARG A 161 12.03 -6.58 13.40
C ARG A 161 12.85 -7.84 13.65
N ASN A 162 12.17 -9.01 13.66
CA ASN A 162 12.78 -10.32 13.88
C ASN A 162 12.36 -11.30 12.78
N PRO A 163 12.81 -11.12 11.56
CA PRO A 163 12.36 -11.90 10.40
C PRO A 163 12.53 -13.41 10.56
N LEU A 164 13.51 -13.86 11.34
CA LEU A 164 13.74 -15.29 11.65
C LEU A 164 12.61 -15.93 12.48
N LYS A 165 11.78 -15.13 13.14
CA LYS A 165 10.62 -15.59 13.93
C LYS A 165 9.29 -15.22 13.29
N SER A 166 9.34 -14.65 12.10
CA SER A 166 8.17 -14.20 11.34
C SER A 166 7.50 -15.33 10.60
N ASP A 167 6.20 -15.24 10.45
CA ASP A 167 5.50 -15.99 9.42
C ASP A 167 5.91 -15.49 8.03
N GLY A 168 5.86 -16.39 7.04
CA GLY A 168 6.13 -16.08 5.66
C GLY A 168 4.98 -15.30 4.99
N PHE A 169 5.35 -14.44 4.05
CA PHE A 169 4.42 -13.79 3.14
C PHE A 169 5.02 -13.68 1.73
N ASN A 170 4.64 -14.60 0.87
CA ASN A 170 5.11 -14.60 -0.51
C ASN A 170 4.32 -13.60 -1.35
N LEU A 171 4.96 -12.54 -1.82
CA LEU A 171 4.36 -11.53 -2.70
C LEU A 171 3.82 -12.11 -4.02
N LEU A 172 4.37 -13.25 -4.49
CA LEU A 172 3.94 -13.90 -5.72
C LEU A 172 2.86 -14.98 -5.50
N HIS A 173 2.39 -15.18 -4.27
CA HIS A 173 1.40 -16.21 -3.92
C HIS A 173 0.18 -16.19 -4.85
N LEU A 174 -0.45 -15.03 -5.06
CA LEU A 174 -1.63 -14.91 -5.91
C LEU A 174 -1.32 -15.10 -7.39
N VAL A 175 -0.14 -14.65 -7.85
CA VAL A 175 0.29 -14.86 -9.23
C VAL A 175 0.42 -16.34 -9.50
N LYS A 176 1.13 -17.06 -8.62
CA LYS A 176 1.32 -18.51 -8.72
C LYS A 176 0.01 -19.27 -8.62
N LYS A 177 -0.83 -18.98 -7.64
CA LYS A 177 -2.13 -19.61 -7.44
C LYS A 177 -2.97 -19.59 -8.73
N TYR A 178 -3.13 -18.41 -9.33
CA TYR A 178 -3.93 -18.29 -10.54
C TYR A 178 -3.24 -18.86 -11.79
N MET A 179 -1.92 -18.87 -11.84
CA MET A 179 -1.18 -19.55 -12.91
C MET A 179 -1.38 -21.05 -12.83
N ASP A 180 -1.34 -21.65 -11.64
CA ASP A 180 -1.57 -23.07 -11.43
C ASP A 180 -3.02 -23.47 -11.72
N GLU A 181 -4.00 -22.63 -11.35
CA GLU A 181 -5.39 -22.83 -11.76
C GLU A 181 -5.53 -22.87 -13.28
N HIS A 182 -4.81 -22.02 -14.02
CA HIS A 182 -4.81 -22.03 -15.48
C HIS A 182 -4.08 -23.25 -16.04
N LYS A 183 -2.93 -23.65 -15.48
CA LYS A 183 -2.19 -24.86 -15.91
C LYS A 183 -3.04 -26.13 -15.75
N ASN A 184 -3.79 -26.21 -14.62
CA ASN A 184 -4.68 -27.35 -14.34
C ASN A 184 -5.93 -27.34 -15.24
N ASN A 185 -6.37 -26.17 -15.67
CA ASN A 185 -7.50 -26.00 -16.59
C ASN A 185 -7.18 -24.91 -17.63
N PRO A 186 -6.55 -25.23 -18.76
CA PRO A 186 -6.16 -24.27 -19.79
C PRO A 186 -7.33 -23.46 -20.39
N LEU A 187 -8.56 -23.96 -20.29
CA LEU A 187 -9.75 -23.23 -20.73
C LEU A 187 -10.14 -22.11 -19.76
N ASN A 188 -9.59 -22.10 -18.55
CA ASN A 188 -9.82 -21.04 -17.59
C ASN A 188 -8.96 -19.80 -17.90
N ILE A 189 -9.35 -19.07 -18.95
CA ILE A 189 -8.69 -17.82 -19.37
C ILE A 189 -8.79 -16.75 -18.27
N SER A 190 -9.85 -16.79 -17.44
CA SER A 190 -10.01 -15.86 -16.32
C SER A 190 -8.89 -16.00 -15.28
N ALA A 191 -8.46 -17.23 -14.99
CA ALA A 191 -7.34 -17.48 -14.08
C ALA A 191 -6.03 -16.92 -14.67
N LYS A 192 -5.74 -17.16 -15.96
CA LYS A 192 -4.58 -16.56 -16.64
C LYS A 192 -4.59 -15.03 -16.54
N ALA A 193 -5.70 -14.39 -16.89
CA ALA A 193 -5.85 -12.94 -16.83
C ALA A 193 -5.66 -12.39 -15.41
N LYS A 194 -6.06 -13.13 -14.36
CA LYS A 194 -5.83 -12.77 -12.96
C LYS A 194 -4.35 -12.84 -12.61
N SER A 195 -3.65 -13.92 -12.98
CA SER A 195 -2.21 -14.08 -12.78
C SER A 195 -1.44 -12.93 -13.44
N GLU A 196 -1.70 -12.62 -14.71
CA GLU A 196 -1.10 -11.51 -15.43
C GLU A 196 -1.34 -10.16 -14.75
N ARG A 197 -2.56 -9.94 -14.23
CA ARG A 197 -2.92 -8.72 -13.52
C ARG A 197 -2.19 -8.59 -12.19
N TYR A 198 -2.09 -9.67 -11.40
CA TYR A 198 -1.37 -9.64 -10.12
C TYR A 198 0.13 -9.46 -10.33
N ALA A 199 0.72 -10.03 -11.36
CA ALA A 199 2.12 -9.78 -11.71
C ALA A 199 2.38 -8.28 -11.98
N LYS A 200 1.48 -7.61 -12.72
CA LYS A 200 1.56 -6.17 -12.96
C LYS A 200 1.37 -5.35 -11.67
N ILE A 201 0.43 -5.75 -10.80
CA ILE A 201 0.19 -5.07 -9.52
C ILE A 201 1.42 -5.15 -8.63
N VAL A 202 2.04 -6.32 -8.49
CA VAL A 202 3.25 -6.49 -7.69
C VAL A 202 4.39 -5.64 -8.26
N ALA A 203 4.61 -5.68 -9.58
CA ALA A 203 5.66 -4.87 -10.23
C ALA A 203 5.41 -3.36 -10.06
N ASP A 204 4.17 -2.91 -10.21
CA ASP A 204 3.78 -1.52 -10.03
C ASP A 204 4.02 -1.06 -8.59
N SER A 205 3.61 -1.83 -7.61
CA SER A 205 3.79 -1.51 -6.19
C SER A 205 5.28 -1.48 -5.79
N ILE A 206 6.11 -2.36 -6.35
CA ILE A 206 7.57 -2.34 -6.11
C ILE A 206 8.20 -1.06 -6.67
N ILE A 207 7.83 -0.66 -7.87
CA ILE A 207 8.37 0.56 -8.50
C ILE A 207 7.85 1.82 -7.82
N ALA A 208 6.58 1.87 -7.42
CA ALA A 208 5.94 3.03 -6.79
C ALA A 208 6.32 3.24 -5.32
N ALA A 209 7.11 2.35 -4.73
CA ALA A 209 7.42 2.34 -3.30
C ALA A 209 7.98 3.66 -2.72
N ASP A 210 8.66 4.49 -3.55
CA ASP A 210 9.22 5.79 -3.14
C ASP A 210 8.33 7.01 -3.49
N GLY A 211 7.10 6.76 -3.93
CA GLY A 211 6.15 7.80 -4.34
C GLY A 211 6.26 8.20 -5.82
N ASP A 212 5.15 8.67 -6.39
CA ASP A 212 4.94 8.90 -7.83
C ASP A 212 5.69 10.13 -8.43
N LYS A 213 6.86 10.49 -7.91
CA LYS A 213 7.59 11.68 -8.39
C LYS A 213 8.66 11.33 -9.43
N TYR A 214 8.25 10.72 -10.55
CA TYR A 214 9.21 10.28 -11.56
C TYR A 214 9.62 11.39 -12.55
N GLY A 215 8.84 12.48 -12.68
CA GLY A 215 9.14 13.59 -13.56
C GLY A 215 9.46 13.15 -15.00
N ALA A 216 10.56 13.66 -15.55
CA ALA A 216 11.04 13.32 -16.90
C ALA A 216 11.46 11.85 -17.07
N ASN A 217 11.64 11.11 -16.01
CA ASN A 217 12.13 9.72 -16.03
C ASN A 217 10.99 8.68 -16.04
N THR A 218 9.73 9.08 -16.13
CA THR A 218 8.55 8.19 -16.09
C THR A 218 8.68 7.00 -17.03
N TYR A 219 9.22 7.21 -18.23
CA TYR A 219 9.42 6.14 -19.22
C TYR A 219 10.27 4.96 -18.69
N PHE A 220 11.38 5.24 -17.99
CA PHE A 220 12.26 4.18 -17.48
C PHE A 220 11.58 3.39 -16.35
N TYR A 221 10.80 4.05 -15.52
CA TYR A 221 10.03 3.38 -14.47
C TYR A 221 8.92 2.51 -15.03
N ASP A 222 8.19 2.98 -16.03
CA ASP A 222 7.12 2.18 -16.67
C ASP A 222 7.70 0.97 -17.42
N ALA A 223 8.83 1.13 -18.10
CA ALA A 223 9.54 0.04 -18.73
C ALA A 223 10.08 -0.98 -17.69
N ALA A 224 10.58 -0.51 -16.55
CA ALA A 224 11.04 -1.36 -15.46
C ALA A 224 9.89 -2.16 -14.83
N LYS A 225 8.71 -1.56 -14.65
CA LYS A 225 7.48 -2.29 -14.24
C LYS A 225 7.17 -3.43 -15.20
N GLY A 226 7.23 -3.16 -16.50
CA GLY A 226 7.03 -4.17 -17.54
C GLY A 226 8.02 -5.32 -17.44
N LEU A 227 9.31 -5.02 -17.25
CA LEU A 227 10.38 -6.01 -17.11
C LEU A 227 10.16 -6.89 -15.87
N ILE A 228 9.91 -6.29 -14.70
CA ILE A 228 9.64 -7.04 -13.47
C ILE A 228 8.40 -7.92 -13.62
N ALA A 229 7.31 -7.40 -14.20
CA ALA A 229 6.09 -8.18 -14.43
C ALA A 229 6.32 -9.35 -15.39
N ALA A 230 7.15 -9.18 -16.43
CA ALA A 230 7.51 -10.25 -17.35
C ALA A 230 8.27 -11.38 -16.63
N LEU A 231 9.26 -11.03 -15.80
CA LEU A 231 10.05 -12.02 -15.04
C LEU A 231 9.18 -12.74 -13.99
N ILE A 232 8.28 -12.02 -13.32
CA ILE A 232 7.30 -12.63 -12.39
C ILE A 232 6.45 -13.68 -13.12
N LEU A 233 5.95 -13.38 -14.32
CA LEU A 233 5.13 -14.32 -15.09
C LEU A 233 5.94 -15.54 -15.51
N ILE A 234 7.18 -15.36 -15.95
CA ILE A 234 8.08 -16.47 -16.34
C ILE A 234 8.30 -17.41 -15.16
N ILE A 235 8.61 -16.85 -13.97
CA ILE A 235 8.82 -17.66 -12.77
C ILE A 235 7.52 -18.36 -12.33
N ALA A 236 6.38 -17.70 -12.40
CA ALA A 236 5.10 -18.31 -12.04
C ALA A 236 4.68 -19.42 -12.99
N GLU A 237 5.06 -19.32 -14.27
CA GLU A 237 4.69 -20.32 -15.28
C GLU A 237 5.69 -21.47 -15.35
N TYR A 238 6.99 -21.21 -15.28
CA TYR A 238 8.03 -22.22 -15.53
C TYR A 238 8.84 -22.60 -14.28
N GLY A 239 8.82 -21.78 -13.22
CA GLY A 239 9.53 -22.07 -11.97
C GLY A 239 8.83 -23.15 -11.13
N ASN A 240 9.62 -23.83 -10.30
CA ASN A 240 9.11 -24.77 -9.29
C ASN A 240 8.40 -24.01 -8.17
N ASP A 241 7.57 -24.71 -7.38
CA ASP A 241 6.82 -24.09 -6.29
C ASP A 241 7.71 -23.37 -5.26
N LYS A 242 8.89 -23.93 -4.99
CA LYS A 242 9.86 -23.37 -4.04
C LYS A 242 10.63 -22.16 -4.61
N GLU A 243 10.58 -21.96 -5.91
CA GLU A 243 11.29 -20.87 -6.62
C GLU A 243 10.38 -19.70 -6.95
N CYS A 244 9.07 -19.86 -6.79
CA CYS A 244 8.12 -18.80 -7.11
C CYS A 244 8.03 -17.76 -5.99
N HIS A 245 9.06 -16.92 -5.87
CA HIS A 245 9.14 -15.80 -4.92
C HIS A 245 9.96 -14.62 -5.50
N ILE A 246 9.87 -13.45 -4.87
CA ILE A 246 10.45 -12.22 -5.42
C ILE A 246 11.99 -12.27 -5.51
N VAL A 247 12.65 -13.01 -4.63
CA VAL A 247 14.11 -13.18 -4.67
C VAL A 247 14.56 -13.93 -5.92
N SER A 248 13.77 -14.91 -6.38
CA SER A 248 14.03 -15.59 -7.65
C SER A 248 13.89 -14.65 -8.86
N VAL A 249 12.97 -13.68 -8.78
CA VAL A 249 12.86 -12.64 -9.81
C VAL A 249 14.14 -11.82 -9.89
N LEU A 250 14.69 -11.42 -8.74
CA LEU A 250 15.97 -10.68 -8.70
C LEU A 250 17.13 -11.52 -9.26
N LYS A 251 17.27 -12.78 -8.82
CA LYS A 251 18.32 -13.69 -9.28
C LYS A 251 18.22 -13.93 -10.77
N LEU A 252 17.01 -14.23 -11.26
CA LEU A 252 16.78 -14.43 -12.71
C LEU A 252 17.09 -13.16 -13.51
N MET A 253 16.76 -11.99 -12.99
CA MET A 253 17.11 -10.71 -13.62
C MET A 253 18.61 -10.55 -13.74
N ILE A 254 19.37 -10.79 -12.66
CA ILE A 254 20.83 -10.67 -12.67
C ILE A 254 21.44 -11.63 -13.71
N GLU A 255 21.08 -12.91 -13.66
CA GLU A 255 21.62 -13.93 -14.54
C GLU A 255 21.30 -13.70 -16.03
N LEU A 256 20.03 -13.34 -16.33
CA LEU A 256 19.57 -13.19 -17.71
C LEU A 256 20.00 -11.87 -18.37
N LEU A 257 20.30 -10.86 -17.56
CA LEU A 257 20.72 -9.56 -18.06
C LEU A 257 22.24 -9.42 -18.17
N GLU A 258 23.01 -10.44 -17.75
CA GLU A 258 24.43 -10.52 -18.06
C GLU A 258 24.67 -10.53 -19.58
N ALA A 259 25.62 -9.71 -20.01
CA ALA A 259 26.00 -9.65 -21.41
C ALA A 259 26.71 -10.95 -21.82
N LYS A 260 26.32 -11.50 -22.97
CA LYS A 260 27.05 -12.63 -23.55
C LYS A 260 28.46 -12.22 -23.95
N PRO A 261 29.44 -13.15 -23.90
CA PRO A 261 30.76 -12.93 -24.47
C PRO A 261 30.63 -12.50 -25.94
N GLN A 262 31.08 -11.28 -26.26
CA GLN A 262 30.97 -10.76 -27.63
C GLN A 262 31.86 -11.57 -28.60
N LYS A 263 31.26 -12.09 -29.64
CA LYS A 263 31.99 -12.49 -30.87
C LYS A 263 32.35 -11.21 -31.62
N LYS A 264 33.63 -11.05 -32.05
CA LYS A 264 34.24 -9.87 -32.73
C LYS A 264 33.44 -9.26 -33.90
N SER A 265 32.33 -9.84 -34.33
CA SER A 265 31.53 -9.44 -35.49
C SER A 265 30.12 -8.94 -35.19
N GLN A 266 29.70 -8.82 -33.92
CA GLN A 266 28.34 -8.41 -33.56
C GLN A 266 28.30 -6.96 -33.03
N LEU A 267 27.49 -6.14 -33.72
CA LEU A 267 27.26 -4.71 -33.40
C LEU A 267 26.32 -4.46 -32.21
N LYS A 268 25.61 -5.49 -31.73
CA LYS A 268 24.69 -5.39 -30.58
C LYS A 268 25.06 -6.39 -29.48
N SER A 269 25.07 -5.92 -28.23
CA SER A 269 25.17 -6.78 -27.06
C SER A 269 23.90 -7.61 -26.93
N GLU A 270 23.95 -8.90 -27.21
CA GLU A 270 22.84 -9.82 -26.94
C GLU A 270 22.89 -10.29 -25.50
N THR A 271 21.75 -10.30 -24.83
CA THR A 271 21.60 -10.80 -23.47
C THR A 271 20.93 -12.17 -23.46
N TYR A 272 21.17 -12.97 -22.44
CA TYR A 272 20.44 -14.24 -22.25
C TYR A 272 18.94 -14.05 -22.12
N PHE A 273 18.52 -12.88 -21.59
CA PHE A 273 17.11 -12.51 -21.49
C PHE A 273 16.43 -12.39 -22.86
N ALA A 274 17.09 -11.76 -23.82
CA ALA A 274 16.54 -11.65 -25.18
C ALA A 274 16.32 -13.02 -25.83
N ASP A 275 17.19 -13.99 -25.58
CA ASP A 275 17.02 -15.35 -26.10
C ASP A 275 15.88 -16.08 -25.41
N LEU A 276 15.78 -16.00 -24.07
CA LEU A 276 14.66 -16.59 -23.33
C LEU A 276 13.33 -16.06 -23.85
N ILE A 277 13.23 -14.76 -24.06
CA ILE A 277 12.00 -14.14 -24.58
C ILE A 277 11.67 -14.60 -26.00
N LYS A 278 12.66 -14.86 -26.85
CA LYS A 278 12.45 -15.40 -28.20
C LYS A 278 11.87 -16.84 -28.19
N LEU A 279 12.18 -17.62 -27.14
CA LEU A 279 11.65 -18.99 -26.96
C LEU A 279 10.17 -19.01 -26.59
N LEU A 280 9.64 -17.94 -25.99
CA LEU A 280 8.24 -17.86 -25.61
C LEU A 280 7.33 -17.69 -26.85
N PRO A 281 6.09 -18.22 -26.83
CA PRO A 281 5.11 -17.98 -27.88
C PRO A 281 4.93 -16.47 -28.18
N PRO A 282 4.64 -16.09 -29.44
CA PRO A 282 4.48 -14.67 -29.80
C PRO A 282 3.41 -13.93 -28.99
N GLU A 283 2.33 -14.61 -28.62
CA GLU A 283 1.22 -14.09 -27.82
C GLU A 283 1.47 -14.10 -26.31
N HIS A 284 2.62 -14.60 -25.86
CA HIS A 284 2.94 -14.66 -24.45
C HIS A 284 3.13 -13.26 -23.86
N LYS A 285 2.44 -12.95 -22.75
CA LYS A 285 2.43 -11.60 -22.16
C LYS A 285 3.80 -11.11 -21.69
N ALA A 286 4.68 -12.01 -21.24
CA ALA A 286 6.05 -11.64 -20.87
C ALA A 286 6.82 -11.04 -22.05
N ARG A 287 6.60 -11.52 -23.30
CA ARG A 287 7.20 -10.90 -24.51
C ARG A 287 6.76 -9.45 -24.69
N TRP A 288 5.48 -9.21 -24.52
CA TRP A 288 4.92 -7.85 -24.70
C TRP A 288 5.37 -6.90 -23.59
N LEU A 289 5.35 -7.38 -22.34
CA LEU A 289 5.73 -6.57 -21.17
C LEU A 289 7.22 -6.22 -21.16
N SER A 290 8.08 -7.11 -21.66
CA SER A 290 9.52 -6.88 -21.72
C SER A 290 9.97 -6.09 -22.95
N GLY A 291 9.07 -5.79 -23.90
CA GLY A 291 9.40 -5.19 -25.19
C GLY A 291 10.21 -3.89 -25.07
N ALA A 292 9.85 -3.05 -24.11
CA ALA A 292 10.57 -1.80 -23.85
C ALA A 292 12.01 -2.03 -23.33
N ALA A 293 12.26 -3.10 -22.56
CA ALA A 293 13.59 -3.43 -22.07
C ALA A 293 14.50 -4.07 -23.13
N ILE A 294 13.91 -4.73 -24.15
CA ILE A 294 14.68 -5.49 -25.16
C ILE A 294 14.90 -4.68 -26.44
N ASN A 295 13.89 -3.90 -26.87
CA ASN A 295 13.89 -3.25 -28.18
C ASN A 295 14.46 -1.84 -28.19
N ASN A 296 14.91 -1.33 -27.05
CA ASN A 296 15.52 0.00 -26.93
C ASN A 296 16.99 0.00 -27.39
N ALA A 297 17.51 1.21 -27.65
CA ALA A 297 18.93 1.42 -27.76
C ALA A 297 19.65 0.93 -26.49
N ASP A 298 20.84 0.37 -26.61
CA ASP A 298 21.58 -0.28 -25.52
C ASP A 298 21.63 0.55 -24.22
N GLN A 299 21.84 1.86 -24.34
CA GLN A 299 21.89 2.77 -23.17
C GLN A 299 20.54 2.92 -22.48
N ALA A 300 19.44 2.99 -23.20
CA ALA A 300 18.10 3.08 -22.63
C ALA A 300 17.68 1.74 -21.96
N ALA A 301 18.03 0.62 -22.57
CA ALA A 301 17.81 -0.71 -22.01
C ALA A 301 18.56 -0.87 -20.67
N LEU A 302 19.83 -0.47 -20.59
CA LEU A 302 20.63 -0.48 -19.36
C LEU A 302 20.01 0.40 -18.28
N SER A 303 19.44 1.56 -18.61
CA SER A 303 18.75 2.43 -17.64
C SER A 303 17.49 1.76 -17.08
N VAL A 304 16.70 1.06 -17.91
CA VAL A 304 15.52 0.27 -17.47
C VAL A 304 15.94 -0.83 -16.50
N ILE A 305 16.97 -1.59 -16.86
CA ILE A 305 17.51 -2.69 -16.06
C ILE A 305 18.02 -2.16 -14.70
N SER A 306 18.84 -1.12 -14.73
CA SER A 306 19.39 -0.48 -13.52
C SER A 306 18.28 0.02 -12.60
N THR A 307 17.22 0.60 -13.15
CA THR A 307 16.04 1.03 -12.38
C THR A 307 15.35 -0.15 -11.72
N ALA A 308 15.09 -1.22 -12.46
CA ALA A 308 14.43 -2.41 -11.93
C ALA A 308 15.27 -3.10 -10.85
N LEU A 309 16.59 -3.26 -11.08
CA LEU A 309 17.52 -3.84 -10.10
C LEU A 309 17.61 -3.02 -8.83
N SER A 310 17.72 -1.69 -8.94
CA SER A 310 17.75 -0.80 -7.79
C SER A 310 16.52 -0.96 -6.90
N ARG A 311 15.34 -1.06 -7.51
CA ARG A 311 14.08 -1.23 -6.78
C ARG A 311 13.96 -2.59 -6.11
N LEU A 312 14.34 -3.66 -6.78
CA LEU A 312 14.33 -4.99 -6.19
C LEU A 312 15.36 -5.13 -5.07
N ASN A 313 16.57 -4.60 -5.26
CA ASN A 313 17.62 -4.64 -4.25
C ASN A 313 17.23 -3.87 -2.97
N SER A 314 16.43 -2.80 -3.07
CA SER A 314 15.97 -2.06 -1.90
C SER A 314 14.99 -2.84 -1.01
N LEU A 315 14.39 -3.92 -1.51
CA LEU A 315 13.44 -4.76 -0.78
C LEU A 315 14.08 -5.99 -0.17
N ILE A 316 15.25 -6.41 -0.65
CA ILE A 316 15.79 -7.75 -0.41
C ILE A 316 17.09 -7.63 0.38
N ASP A 317 17.09 -8.14 1.58
CA ASP A 317 18.23 -8.44 2.41
C ASP A 317 18.09 -9.86 2.99
N THR A 318 19.14 -10.40 3.57
CA THR A 318 19.16 -11.76 4.12
C THR A 318 18.05 -12.03 5.15
N GLU A 319 17.63 -10.99 5.87
CA GLU A 319 16.56 -11.09 6.87
C GLU A 319 15.17 -11.06 6.21
N THR A 320 14.94 -10.17 5.27
CA THR A 320 13.65 -10.05 4.57
C THR A 320 13.38 -11.22 3.65
N GLU A 321 14.42 -11.88 3.13
CA GLU A 321 14.29 -13.15 2.40
C GLU A 321 13.58 -14.22 3.22
N GLN A 322 13.78 -14.25 4.55
CA GLN A 322 13.10 -15.21 5.43
C GLN A 322 11.57 -15.00 5.48
N ILE A 323 11.10 -13.83 5.18
CA ILE A 323 9.66 -13.56 5.08
C ILE A 323 9.16 -13.81 3.65
N LEU A 324 9.89 -13.30 2.66
CA LEU A 324 9.42 -13.20 1.28
C LEU A 324 9.55 -14.51 0.46
N CYS A 325 10.40 -15.44 0.91
CA CYS A 325 10.61 -16.74 0.24
C CYS A 325 9.71 -17.86 0.73
N PHE A 326 9.04 -17.69 1.87
CA PHE A 326 8.19 -18.73 2.44
C PHE A 326 6.71 -18.53 2.08
N ASN A 327 5.95 -19.61 2.19
CA ASN A 327 4.53 -19.60 1.90
C ASN A 327 3.78 -18.63 2.81
N THR A 328 2.79 -17.97 2.25
CA THR A 328 1.91 -17.07 2.99
C THR A 328 1.12 -17.85 4.04
N ALA A 329 1.28 -17.49 5.32
CA ALA A 329 0.67 -18.18 6.45
C ALA A 329 -0.85 -17.99 6.51
N ILE A 330 -1.30 -16.75 6.28
CA ILE A 330 -2.72 -16.42 6.12
C ILE A 330 -2.89 -15.72 4.79
N ASP A 331 -3.48 -16.43 3.84
CA ASP A 331 -3.85 -15.85 2.56
C ASP A 331 -5.17 -15.08 2.65
N THR A 332 -5.49 -14.33 1.64
CA THR A 332 -6.69 -13.51 1.61
C THR A 332 -7.99 -14.33 1.63
N GLU A 333 -7.93 -15.56 1.13
CA GLU A 333 -9.09 -16.46 1.18
C GLU A 333 -9.41 -16.88 2.61
N THR A 334 -8.40 -17.28 3.36
CA THR A 334 -8.49 -17.57 4.80
C THR A 334 -8.97 -16.35 5.57
N LEU A 335 -8.40 -15.16 5.26
CA LEU A 335 -8.80 -13.91 5.88
C LEU A 335 -10.28 -13.55 5.62
N CYS A 336 -10.85 -13.96 4.49
CA CYS A 336 -12.26 -13.73 4.19
C CYS A 336 -13.22 -14.79 4.81
N LYS A 337 -12.75 -16.00 5.08
CA LYS A 337 -13.60 -17.13 5.50
C LYS A 337 -13.50 -17.44 6.99
N GLU A 338 -12.33 -17.28 7.59
CA GLU A 338 -12.04 -17.71 8.96
C GLU A 338 -11.89 -16.51 9.90
N LYS A 339 -12.05 -16.75 11.21
CA LYS A 339 -11.66 -15.77 12.24
C LYS A 339 -10.15 -15.71 12.30
N CYS A 340 -9.59 -14.67 11.72
CA CYS A 340 -8.14 -14.50 11.73
C CYS A 340 -7.72 -13.05 11.91
N ALA A 341 -6.50 -12.87 12.37
CA ALA A 341 -5.86 -11.59 12.56
C ALA A 341 -4.41 -11.65 12.07
N VAL A 342 -3.98 -10.60 11.38
CA VAL A 342 -2.61 -10.43 10.92
C VAL A 342 -1.98 -9.28 11.68
N PHE A 343 -0.88 -9.55 12.37
CA PHE A 343 -0.06 -8.54 13.03
C PHE A 343 1.21 -8.30 12.23
N ILE A 344 1.45 -7.06 11.83
CA ILE A 344 2.65 -6.65 11.12
C ILE A 344 3.49 -5.80 12.06
N VAL A 345 4.58 -6.38 12.57
CA VAL A 345 5.50 -5.69 13.48
C VAL A 345 6.58 -4.99 12.68
N LEU A 346 6.67 -3.67 12.83
CA LEU A 346 7.57 -2.81 12.09
C LEU A 346 8.77 -2.38 12.95
N PRO A 347 9.99 -2.29 12.42
CA PRO A 347 11.11 -1.68 13.13
C PRO A 347 10.92 -0.16 13.23
N GLU A 348 11.14 0.44 14.41
CA GLU A 348 11.10 1.91 14.56
C GLU A 348 12.29 2.58 13.85
N GLU A 349 13.43 1.89 13.81
CA GLU A 349 14.71 2.43 13.36
C GLU A 349 14.91 2.31 11.85
N ASP A 350 14.30 1.29 11.23
CA ASP A 350 14.48 0.99 9.81
C ASP A 350 13.19 1.17 9.01
N ARG A 351 13.04 2.36 8.42
CA ARG A 351 11.87 2.68 7.59
C ARG A 351 11.90 2.02 6.21
N THR A 352 13.02 1.46 5.78
CA THR A 352 13.11 0.78 4.47
C THR A 352 12.19 -0.44 4.43
N LYS A 353 12.06 -1.14 5.55
CA LYS A 353 11.16 -2.29 5.71
C LYS A 353 9.66 -1.94 5.66
N TYR A 354 9.29 -0.66 5.79
CA TYR A 354 7.89 -0.21 5.67
C TYR A 354 7.33 -0.41 4.26
N VAL A 355 8.20 -0.41 3.25
CA VAL A 355 7.81 -0.71 1.87
C VAL A 355 7.21 -2.12 1.78
N ILE A 356 7.84 -3.09 2.42
CA ILE A 356 7.36 -4.49 2.44
C ILE A 356 5.99 -4.57 3.13
N ALA A 357 5.82 -3.91 4.27
CA ALA A 357 4.53 -3.86 4.95
C ALA A 357 3.43 -3.23 4.08
N ASN A 358 3.75 -2.14 3.38
CA ASN A 358 2.81 -1.50 2.45
C ASN A 358 2.43 -2.44 1.29
N LEU A 359 3.39 -3.16 0.71
CA LEU A 359 3.13 -4.15 -0.34
C LEU A 359 2.18 -5.25 0.15
N ILE A 360 2.41 -5.77 1.36
CA ILE A 360 1.58 -6.79 1.99
C ILE A 360 0.16 -6.29 2.21
N ILE A 361 0.00 -5.11 2.83
CA ILE A 361 -1.30 -4.50 3.12
C ILE A 361 -2.05 -4.20 1.82
N GLU A 362 -1.36 -3.64 0.83
CA GLU A 362 -1.97 -3.32 -0.46
C GLU A 362 -2.47 -4.58 -1.17
N GLN A 363 -1.66 -5.64 -1.19
CA GLN A 363 -2.04 -6.90 -1.82
C GLN A 363 -3.26 -7.54 -1.14
N ILE A 364 -3.26 -7.60 0.20
CA ILE A 364 -4.39 -8.12 0.98
C ILE A 364 -5.64 -7.25 0.74
N SER A 365 -5.52 -5.93 0.84
CA SER A 365 -6.65 -5.00 0.71
C SER A 365 -7.28 -5.03 -0.69
N ARG A 366 -6.48 -5.14 -1.74
CA ARG A 366 -6.96 -5.23 -3.12
C ARG A 366 -7.75 -6.52 -3.36
N GLU A 367 -7.26 -7.64 -2.84
CA GLU A 367 -7.94 -8.93 -3.01
C GLU A 367 -9.22 -9.00 -2.16
N MET A 368 -9.21 -8.48 -0.94
CA MET A 368 -10.41 -8.42 -0.09
C MET A 368 -11.52 -7.62 -0.77
N ARG A 369 -11.24 -6.39 -1.24
CA ARG A 369 -12.22 -5.56 -1.95
C ARG A 369 -12.81 -6.24 -3.18
N ARG A 370 -12.03 -7.06 -3.85
CA ARG A 370 -12.52 -7.81 -5.01
C ARG A 370 -13.47 -8.92 -4.62
N ARG A 371 -13.20 -9.64 -3.53
CA ARG A 371 -14.04 -10.75 -3.06
C ARG A 371 -15.37 -10.28 -2.48
N VAL A 372 -15.40 -9.10 -1.87
CA VAL A 372 -16.63 -8.47 -1.37
C VAL A 372 -17.56 -8.04 -2.51
N ARG A 373 -17.00 -7.74 -3.71
CA ARG A 373 -17.78 -7.31 -4.88
C ARG A 373 -18.19 -8.45 -5.82
N ALA A 374 -17.66 -9.65 -5.62
CA ALA A 374 -17.96 -10.85 -6.41
C ALA A 374 -18.99 -11.74 -5.74
#